data_bfc82cc75467c79a9e78e01a35e607fa
#
_entry.id   bfc82cc75467c79a9e78e01a35e607fa
#
_cell.length_a   1.000
_cell.length_b   1.000
_cell.length_c   1.000
_cell.angle_alpha   90.00
_cell.angle_beta   90.00
_cell.angle_gamma   90.00
#
_symmetry.space_group_name_H-M   'P 1'
#
loop_
_entity.id
_entity.type
_entity.pdbx_description
1 polymer ?
#
loop_
_entity_poly.entity_id
_entity_poly.type
_entity_poly.pdbx_seq_one_letter_code
_entity_poly.pdbx_strand_id
1 'polypeptide(L)'
;MARESRKMEQSGLDFVEVGQHYLFAKTVGETDVVLFAGITGDFSDTHINDQYMKEKSSLGRRIAHGALLVGYMSTVSTISIAHVIHKEGLSDFPVSAGYDRVRFLQPVLLGDTITAHYTVDVVDKERGRSIAKVKVVNQNGETVAIADHIMRWAKKLSMASS
;
A
#
# COMPACT_ATOMS: atom_id res chain seq x y z
N MET A 1 24.02 11.59 42.63
CA MET A 1 22.78 10.92 42.14
C MET A 1 22.37 11.58 40.83
N ALA A 2 22.77 11.00 39.73
CA ALA A 2 22.37 11.49 38.41
C ALA A 2 20.89 11.10 38.16
N ARG A 3 20.03 12.10 37.93
CA ARG A 3 18.68 11.89 37.41
C ARG A 3 18.84 11.36 35.99
N GLU A 4 18.67 10.04 35.80
CA GLU A 4 18.38 9.49 34.47
C GLU A 4 17.14 10.23 33.95
N SER A 5 17.36 11.12 32.97
CA SER A 5 16.26 11.72 32.22
C SER A 5 15.56 10.57 31.48
N ARG A 6 14.39 10.20 31.96
CA ARG A 6 13.47 9.31 31.25
C ARG A 6 13.28 9.91 29.86
N LYS A 7 13.96 9.36 28.87
CA LYS A 7 13.78 9.73 27.47
C LYS A 7 12.31 9.51 27.18
N MET A 8 11.56 10.58 26.94
CA MET A 8 10.14 10.43 26.59
C MET A 8 10.06 9.57 25.34
N GLU A 9 9.42 8.42 25.46
CA GLU A 9 9.17 7.54 24.33
C GLU A 9 8.27 8.28 23.34
N GLN A 10 8.77 8.52 22.14
CA GLN A 10 8.06 9.24 21.10
C GLN A 10 7.31 8.26 20.19
N SER A 11 6.08 8.59 19.83
CA SER A 11 5.34 7.81 18.84
C SER A 11 5.88 8.08 17.43
N GLY A 12 6.00 7.03 16.62
CA GLY A 12 6.31 7.19 15.20
C GLY A 12 5.23 7.98 14.45
N LEU A 13 3.98 7.95 14.94
CA LEU A 13 2.89 8.75 14.39
C LEU A 13 3.15 10.28 14.49
N ASP A 14 4.01 10.73 15.40
CA ASP A 14 4.36 12.15 15.53
C ASP A 14 5.15 12.70 14.33
N PHE A 15 5.69 11.81 13.50
CA PHE A 15 6.41 12.14 12.26
C PHE A 15 5.54 12.02 11.00
N VAL A 16 4.26 11.72 11.17
CA VAL A 16 3.30 11.61 10.07
C VAL A 16 2.41 12.84 10.07
N GLU A 17 2.36 13.55 8.95
CA GLU A 17 1.62 14.79 8.80
C GLU A 17 0.61 14.71 7.66
N VAL A 18 -0.55 15.34 7.86
CA VAL A 18 -1.56 15.48 6.81
C VAL A 18 -0.98 16.22 5.60
N GLY A 19 -1.25 15.71 4.41
CA GLY A 19 -0.74 16.27 3.16
C GLY A 19 0.59 15.67 2.69
N GLN A 20 1.31 14.92 3.53
CA GLN A 20 2.48 14.17 3.04
C GLN A 20 2.08 13.26 1.89
N HIS A 21 2.87 13.28 0.81
CA HIS A 21 2.56 12.60 -0.43
C HIS A 21 3.73 11.74 -0.90
N TYR A 22 3.43 10.51 -1.29
CA TYR A 22 4.41 9.50 -1.71
C TYR A 22 3.96 8.83 -3.00
N LEU A 23 4.92 8.34 -3.76
CA LEU A 23 4.71 7.73 -5.07
C LEU A 23 5.41 6.39 -5.16
N PHE A 24 4.77 5.49 -5.88
CA PHE A 24 5.38 4.25 -6.35
C PHE A 24 4.91 3.97 -7.78
N ALA A 25 5.83 3.76 -8.70
CA ALA A 25 5.51 3.44 -10.09
C ALA A 25 6.06 2.07 -10.48
N LYS A 26 5.30 1.33 -11.28
CA LYS A 26 5.69 0.01 -11.78
C LYS A 26 4.99 -0.30 -13.10
N THR A 27 5.75 -0.84 -14.05
CA THR A 27 5.17 -1.50 -15.23
C THR A 27 4.71 -2.90 -14.85
N VAL A 28 3.44 -3.21 -15.08
CA VAL A 28 2.84 -4.50 -14.77
C VAL A 28 3.18 -5.48 -15.88
N GLY A 29 4.02 -6.45 -15.55
CA GLY A 29 4.51 -7.44 -16.51
C GLY A 29 3.87 -8.82 -16.36
N GLU A 30 4.21 -9.71 -17.28
CA GLU A 30 3.84 -11.13 -17.25
C GLU A 30 4.18 -11.79 -15.91
N THR A 31 5.41 -11.57 -15.43
CA THR A 31 5.90 -12.16 -14.18
C THR A 31 5.04 -11.75 -12.98
N ASP A 32 4.58 -10.51 -12.93
CA ASP A 32 3.75 -10.03 -11.82
C ASP A 32 2.43 -10.80 -11.74
N VAL A 33 1.78 -10.98 -12.89
CA VAL A 33 0.49 -11.67 -13.00
C VAL A 33 0.64 -13.16 -12.70
N VAL A 34 1.66 -13.81 -13.28
CA VAL A 34 1.89 -15.25 -13.09
C VAL A 34 2.29 -15.57 -11.64
N LEU A 35 3.18 -14.77 -11.02
CA LEU A 35 3.55 -14.95 -9.62
C LEU A 35 2.36 -14.70 -8.69
N PHE A 36 1.56 -13.67 -8.95
CA PHE A 36 0.36 -13.41 -8.16
C PHE A 36 -0.64 -14.55 -8.25
N ALA A 37 -0.91 -15.08 -9.45
CA ALA A 37 -1.75 -16.25 -9.64
C ALA A 37 -1.20 -17.46 -8.88
N GLY A 38 0.12 -17.71 -8.92
CA GLY A 38 0.78 -18.81 -8.22
C GLY A 38 0.69 -18.71 -6.69
N ILE A 39 0.78 -17.47 -6.15
CA ILE A 39 0.71 -17.23 -4.70
C ILE A 39 -0.73 -17.35 -4.18
N THR A 40 -1.70 -16.84 -4.95
CA THR A 40 -3.09 -16.72 -4.50
C THR A 40 -3.96 -17.92 -4.92
N GLY A 41 -3.56 -18.63 -5.96
CA GLY A 41 -4.38 -19.68 -6.61
C GLY A 41 -5.42 -19.10 -7.60
N ASP A 42 -5.40 -17.80 -7.89
CA ASP A 42 -6.33 -17.17 -8.84
C ASP A 42 -5.82 -17.28 -10.28
N PHE A 43 -6.09 -18.44 -10.89
CA PHE A 43 -5.76 -18.75 -12.28
C PHE A 43 -6.95 -18.48 -13.23
N SER A 44 -7.74 -17.44 -12.97
CA SER A 44 -8.83 -17.06 -13.89
C SER A 44 -8.30 -16.79 -15.30
N ASP A 45 -9.03 -17.30 -16.31
CA ASP A 45 -8.69 -17.10 -17.73
C ASP A 45 -8.49 -15.63 -18.11
N THR A 46 -9.17 -14.71 -17.44
CA THR A 46 -9.02 -13.27 -17.65
C THR A 46 -7.59 -12.77 -17.41
N HIS A 47 -6.84 -13.47 -16.58
CA HIS A 47 -5.49 -13.10 -16.18
C HIS A 47 -4.41 -13.90 -16.89
N ILE A 48 -4.67 -15.18 -17.21
CA ILE A 48 -3.62 -16.09 -17.67
C ILE A 48 -3.83 -16.65 -19.08
N ASN A 49 -4.99 -16.46 -19.71
CA ASN A 49 -5.33 -17.09 -20.99
C ASN A 49 -5.58 -16.06 -22.09
N ASP A 50 -4.55 -15.83 -22.92
CA ASP A 50 -4.64 -14.88 -24.05
C ASP A 50 -5.68 -15.29 -25.10
N GLN A 51 -5.79 -16.59 -25.39
CA GLN A 51 -6.76 -17.08 -26.36
C GLN A 51 -8.19 -16.85 -25.91
N TYR A 52 -8.47 -17.15 -24.63
CA TYR A 52 -9.78 -16.89 -24.03
C TYR A 52 -10.15 -15.40 -24.14
N MET A 53 -9.21 -14.51 -23.77
CA MET A 53 -9.46 -13.07 -23.80
C MET A 53 -9.67 -12.51 -25.21
N LYS A 54 -8.98 -13.05 -26.22
CA LYS A 54 -9.20 -12.69 -27.62
C LYS A 54 -10.58 -13.11 -28.13
N GLU A 55 -11.07 -14.26 -27.70
CA GLU A 55 -12.33 -14.80 -28.19
C GLU A 55 -13.56 -14.33 -27.42
N LYS A 56 -13.40 -14.09 -26.10
CA LYS A 56 -14.53 -13.90 -25.17
C LYS A 56 -14.61 -12.48 -24.59
N SER A 57 -13.57 -11.66 -24.70
CA SER A 57 -13.53 -10.34 -24.10
C SER A 57 -13.44 -9.24 -25.16
N SER A 58 -14.21 -8.15 -24.97
CA SER A 58 -14.06 -6.94 -25.78
C SER A 58 -12.71 -6.25 -25.63
N LEU A 59 -11.97 -6.56 -24.55
CA LEU A 59 -10.61 -6.06 -24.32
C LEU A 59 -9.57 -6.74 -25.22
N GLY A 60 -9.84 -7.99 -25.64
CA GLY A 60 -8.96 -8.77 -26.52
C GLY A 60 -7.58 -9.11 -25.92
N ARG A 61 -7.33 -8.75 -24.67
CA ARG A 61 -6.04 -8.89 -23.97
C ARG A 61 -6.27 -9.23 -22.50
N ARG A 62 -5.29 -9.93 -21.90
CA ARG A 62 -5.30 -10.23 -20.47
C ARG A 62 -5.18 -8.96 -19.64
N ILE A 63 -5.80 -8.98 -18.47
CA ILE A 63 -5.75 -7.90 -17.49
C ILE A 63 -5.05 -8.38 -16.21
N ALA A 64 -4.43 -7.47 -15.49
CA ALA A 64 -3.89 -7.75 -14.17
C ALA A 64 -5.01 -8.01 -13.16
N HIS A 65 -4.73 -8.81 -12.14
CA HIS A 65 -5.62 -8.98 -11.00
C HIS A 65 -5.84 -7.64 -10.29
N GLY A 66 -7.08 -7.30 -10.00
CA GLY A 66 -7.36 -6.10 -9.21
C GLY A 66 -6.66 -6.14 -7.84
N ALA A 67 -6.65 -7.31 -7.20
CA ALA A 67 -5.98 -7.50 -5.91
C ALA A 67 -4.44 -7.30 -5.97
N LEU A 68 -3.80 -7.52 -7.12
CA LEU A 68 -2.39 -7.19 -7.32
C LEU A 68 -2.13 -5.68 -7.13
N LEU A 69 -3.08 -4.82 -7.54
CA LEU A 69 -2.96 -3.37 -7.34
C LEU A 69 -2.98 -2.99 -5.85
N VAL A 70 -3.70 -3.75 -5.02
CA VAL A 70 -3.66 -3.56 -3.55
C VAL A 70 -2.26 -3.89 -3.01
N GLY A 71 -1.57 -4.88 -3.57
CA GLY A 71 -0.16 -5.15 -3.28
C GLY A 71 0.73 -3.95 -3.58
N TYR A 72 0.52 -3.24 -4.70
CA TYR A 72 1.26 -2.02 -5.03
C TYR A 72 0.88 -0.83 -4.13
N MET A 73 -0.37 -0.75 -3.69
CA MET A 73 -0.78 0.22 -2.65
C MET A 73 -0.06 -0.06 -1.33
N SER A 74 0.17 -1.33 -0.98
CA SER A 74 0.97 -1.72 0.19
C SER A 74 2.43 -1.27 0.06
N THR A 75 3.02 -1.38 -1.13
CA THR A 75 4.39 -0.90 -1.38
C THR A 75 4.52 0.60 -1.12
N VAL A 76 3.62 1.42 -1.65
CA VAL A 76 3.67 2.87 -1.43
C VAL A 76 3.40 3.24 0.04
N SER A 77 2.59 2.46 0.76
CA SER A 77 2.40 2.67 2.20
C SER A 77 3.67 2.38 3.01
N THR A 78 4.47 1.39 2.62
CA THR A 78 5.78 1.12 3.21
C THR A 78 6.76 2.26 2.93
N ILE A 79 6.77 2.79 1.70
CA ILE A 79 7.58 3.96 1.33
C ILE A 79 7.21 5.16 2.20
N SER A 80 5.92 5.36 2.48
CA SER A 80 5.45 6.52 3.26
C SER A 80 5.98 6.58 4.69
N ILE A 81 6.36 5.44 5.26
CA ILE A 81 6.87 5.33 6.63
C ILE A 81 8.38 5.06 6.71
N ALA A 82 9.07 4.92 5.57
CA ALA A 82 10.48 4.58 5.53
C ALA A 82 11.37 5.56 6.33
N HIS A 83 10.99 6.84 6.38
CA HIS A 83 11.70 7.89 7.12
C HIS A 83 11.47 7.82 8.64
N VAL A 84 10.53 6.99 9.10
CA VAL A 84 10.15 6.85 10.51
C VAL A 84 10.64 5.55 11.12
N ILE A 85 10.46 4.43 10.44
CA ILE A 85 10.62 3.07 11.01
C ILE A 85 12.03 2.77 11.58
N HIS A 86 13.04 3.51 11.14
CA HIS A 86 14.44 3.35 11.60
C HIS A 86 14.85 4.39 12.65
N LYS A 87 13.93 5.23 13.13
CA LYS A 87 14.26 6.17 14.21
C LYS A 87 14.38 5.44 15.53
N GLU A 88 15.42 5.80 16.28
CA GLU A 88 15.62 5.26 17.63
C GLU A 88 14.66 5.87 18.65
N GLY A 89 14.34 5.11 19.68
CA GLY A 89 13.52 5.60 20.81
C GLY A 89 12.02 5.69 20.51
N LEU A 90 11.54 5.07 19.44
CA LEU A 90 10.11 4.99 19.18
C LEU A 90 9.42 3.99 20.11
N SER A 91 8.27 4.40 20.69
CA SER A 91 7.42 3.59 21.56
C SER A 91 6.51 2.61 20.83
N ASP A 92 6.38 2.78 19.52
CA ASP A 92 5.46 2.03 18.68
C ASP A 92 6.07 1.70 17.30
N PHE A 93 5.33 0.96 16.50
CA PHE A 93 5.69 0.62 15.13
C PHE A 93 4.44 0.60 14.24
N PRO A 94 4.56 0.95 12.94
CA PRO A 94 3.44 0.98 12.03
C PRO A 94 3.04 -0.42 11.56
N VAL A 95 1.73 -0.64 11.48
CA VAL A 95 1.13 -1.87 10.93
C VAL A 95 0.00 -1.47 10.00
N SER A 96 -0.04 -2.03 8.79
CA SER A 96 -1.19 -1.89 7.92
C SER A 96 -2.40 -2.59 8.56
N ALA A 97 -3.44 -1.82 8.89
CA ALA A 97 -4.66 -2.35 9.48
C ALA A 97 -5.71 -2.74 8.45
N GLY A 98 -5.50 -2.31 7.19
CA GLY A 98 -6.37 -2.67 6.09
C GLY A 98 -6.65 -1.52 5.14
N TYR A 99 -7.56 -1.80 4.22
CA TYR A 99 -8.00 -0.87 3.19
C TYR A 99 -9.52 -0.78 3.17
N ASP A 100 -10.03 0.43 3.25
CA ASP A 100 -11.45 0.71 3.07
C ASP A 100 -11.72 1.24 1.66
N ARG A 101 -12.95 1.07 1.19
CA ARG A 101 -13.45 1.65 -0.06
C ARG A 101 -12.58 1.32 -1.29
N VAL A 102 -12.00 0.14 -1.33
CA VAL A 102 -11.26 -0.32 -2.51
C VAL A 102 -12.20 -0.41 -3.70
N ARG A 103 -11.82 0.24 -4.81
CA ARG A 103 -12.55 0.17 -6.08
C ARG A 103 -11.55 0.03 -7.22
N PHE A 104 -11.81 -0.89 -8.12
CA PHE A 104 -11.12 -1.04 -9.40
C PHE A 104 -12.00 -0.37 -10.47
N LEU A 105 -11.50 0.72 -11.04
CA LEU A 105 -12.30 1.61 -11.90
C LEU A 105 -12.07 1.33 -13.38
N GLN A 106 -10.86 0.91 -13.74
CA GLN A 106 -10.47 0.56 -15.10
C GLN A 106 -9.57 -0.68 -15.08
N PRO A 107 -9.62 -1.53 -16.11
CA PRO A 107 -8.69 -2.64 -16.25
C PRO A 107 -7.24 -2.14 -16.42
N VAL A 108 -6.30 -2.84 -15.83
CA VAL A 108 -4.86 -2.64 -16.07
C VAL A 108 -4.39 -3.78 -16.95
N LEU A 109 -3.83 -3.43 -18.11
CA LEU A 109 -3.32 -4.39 -19.08
C LEU A 109 -1.87 -4.77 -18.76
N LEU A 110 -1.43 -5.93 -19.17
CA LEU A 110 -0.02 -6.28 -19.13
C LEU A 110 0.74 -5.33 -20.06
N GLY A 111 1.80 -4.72 -19.53
CA GLY A 111 2.56 -3.66 -20.18
C GLY A 111 2.20 -2.25 -19.74
N ASP A 112 1.08 -2.05 -19.05
CA ASP A 112 0.73 -0.75 -18.47
C ASP A 112 1.70 -0.39 -17.34
N THR A 113 2.05 0.90 -17.28
CA THR A 113 2.80 1.47 -16.16
C THR A 113 1.82 2.20 -15.24
N ILE A 114 1.70 1.71 -14.02
CA ILE A 114 0.85 2.33 -12.99
C ILE A 114 1.71 3.19 -12.06
N THR A 115 1.10 4.24 -11.53
CA THR A 115 1.65 5.05 -10.45
C THR A 115 0.64 5.09 -9.30
N ALA A 116 1.05 4.58 -8.15
CA ALA A 116 0.28 4.68 -6.91
C ALA A 116 0.66 5.98 -6.19
N HIS A 117 -0.31 6.86 -6.01
CA HIS A 117 -0.25 8.07 -5.21
C HIS A 117 -0.80 7.79 -3.82
N TYR A 118 -0.05 8.11 -2.80
CA TYR A 118 -0.42 7.93 -1.40
C TYR A 118 -0.36 9.28 -0.70
N THR A 119 -1.49 9.80 -0.25
CA THR A 119 -1.56 11.09 0.43
C THR A 119 -2.16 10.91 1.81
N VAL A 120 -1.44 11.30 2.85
CA VAL A 120 -1.94 11.28 4.23
C VAL A 120 -3.10 12.26 4.34
N ASP A 121 -4.27 11.76 4.72
CA ASP A 121 -5.53 12.51 4.82
C ASP A 121 -5.90 12.81 6.28
N VAL A 122 -5.67 11.84 7.17
CA VAL A 122 -6.00 11.98 8.59
C VAL A 122 -4.87 11.44 9.44
N VAL A 123 -4.53 12.17 10.52
CA VAL A 123 -3.67 11.72 11.62
C VAL A 123 -4.46 11.79 12.91
N ASP A 124 -4.82 10.63 13.46
CA ASP A 124 -5.63 10.48 14.67
C ASP A 124 -4.73 9.94 15.81
N LYS A 125 -4.16 10.88 16.56
CA LYS A 125 -3.22 10.55 17.64
C LYS A 125 -3.91 9.85 18.83
N GLU A 126 -5.17 10.13 19.07
CA GLU A 126 -5.93 9.52 20.17
C GLU A 126 -6.14 8.02 19.91
N ARG A 127 -6.42 7.66 18.66
CA ARG A 127 -6.61 6.27 18.24
C ARG A 127 -5.33 5.60 17.74
N GLY A 128 -4.20 6.31 17.71
CA GLY A 128 -2.91 5.79 17.26
C GLY A 128 -2.95 5.31 15.81
N ARG A 129 -3.53 6.11 14.91
CA ARG A 129 -3.67 5.73 13.49
C ARG A 129 -3.57 6.91 12.53
N SER A 130 -3.19 6.61 11.31
CA SER A 130 -3.34 7.52 10.17
C SER A 130 -4.17 6.88 9.06
N ILE A 131 -4.84 7.71 8.27
CA ILE A 131 -5.59 7.28 7.08
C ILE A 131 -5.01 8.04 5.90
N ALA A 132 -4.76 7.32 4.81
CA ALA A 132 -4.30 7.92 3.57
C ALA A 132 -5.23 7.59 2.41
N LYS A 133 -5.43 8.55 1.51
CA LYS A 133 -6.05 8.35 0.21
C LYS A 133 -5.03 7.74 -0.73
N VAL A 134 -5.38 6.61 -1.32
CA VAL A 134 -4.55 5.97 -2.33
C VAL A 134 -5.28 6.03 -3.67
N LYS A 135 -4.59 6.56 -4.68
CA LYS A 135 -5.08 6.64 -6.05
C LYS A 135 -4.03 6.03 -6.98
N VAL A 136 -4.43 5.04 -7.76
CA VAL A 136 -3.56 4.42 -8.77
C VAL A 136 -3.99 4.93 -10.14
N VAL A 137 -3.03 5.47 -10.90
CA VAL A 137 -3.24 5.93 -12.27
C VAL A 137 -2.36 5.12 -13.23
N ASN A 138 -2.82 4.97 -14.48
CA ASN A 138 -2.00 4.38 -15.55
C ASN A 138 -1.12 5.44 -16.24
N GLN A 139 -0.36 5.06 -17.25
CA GLN A 139 0.51 5.94 -18.03
C GLN A 139 -0.23 7.06 -18.78
N ASN A 140 -1.54 6.92 -18.97
CA ASN A 140 -2.38 7.93 -19.64
C ASN A 140 -2.98 8.93 -18.62
N GLY A 141 -2.70 8.78 -17.31
CA GLY A 141 -3.29 9.58 -16.24
C GLY A 141 -4.71 9.16 -15.83
N GLU A 142 -5.21 8.06 -16.35
CA GLU A 142 -6.53 7.52 -16.00
C GLU A 142 -6.47 6.83 -14.64
N THR A 143 -7.45 7.10 -13.78
CA THR A 143 -7.55 6.45 -12.48
C THR A 143 -8.04 5.02 -12.63
N VAL A 144 -7.20 4.05 -12.30
CA VAL A 144 -7.49 2.62 -12.43
C VAL A 144 -7.96 1.99 -11.11
N ALA A 145 -7.51 2.52 -9.97
CA ALA A 145 -7.97 2.07 -8.66
C ALA A 145 -7.89 3.17 -7.60
N ILE A 146 -8.72 3.05 -6.56
CA ILE A 146 -8.71 3.90 -5.38
C ILE A 146 -8.90 3.07 -4.12
N ALA A 147 -8.41 3.58 -2.99
CA ALA A 147 -8.65 3.02 -1.66
C ALA A 147 -8.37 4.07 -0.57
N ASP A 148 -8.86 3.80 0.63
CA ASP A 148 -8.38 4.44 1.86
C ASP A 148 -7.54 3.41 2.62
N HIS A 149 -6.27 3.72 2.85
CA HIS A 149 -5.37 2.87 3.62
C HIS A 149 -5.37 3.29 5.09
N ILE A 150 -5.51 2.33 5.99
CA ILE A 150 -5.49 2.54 7.44
C ILE A 150 -4.17 2.01 8.00
N MET A 151 -3.34 2.89 8.53
CA MET A 151 -2.11 2.54 9.25
C MET A 151 -2.36 2.69 10.74
N ARG A 152 -2.07 1.66 11.52
CA ARG A 152 -2.06 1.71 12.99
C ARG A 152 -0.65 1.72 13.51
N TRP A 153 -0.46 2.44 14.63
CA TRP A 153 0.80 2.49 15.35
C TRP A 153 0.66 1.65 16.62
N ALA A 154 1.18 0.42 16.55
CA ALA A 154 1.09 -0.56 17.62
C ALA A 154 2.22 -0.35 18.63
N LYS A 155 1.91 -0.36 19.94
CA LYS A 155 2.93 -0.22 20.98
C LYS A 155 3.93 -1.36 20.91
N LYS A 156 5.21 -1.03 21.09
CA LYS A 156 6.28 -2.02 21.31
C LYS A 156 6.10 -2.66 22.68
N LEU A 157 6.53 -3.91 22.80
CA LEU A 157 6.65 -4.53 24.12
C LEU A 157 7.70 -3.76 24.94
N SER A 158 7.35 -3.36 26.16
CA SER A 158 8.34 -2.85 27.09
C SER A 158 9.32 -3.99 27.38
N MET A 159 10.59 -3.78 27.08
CA MET A 159 11.62 -4.71 27.56
C MET A 159 11.58 -4.64 29.09
N ALA A 160 11.05 -5.69 29.72
CA ALA A 160 11.18 -5.84 31.15
C ALA A 160 12.69 -5.88 31.46
N SER A 161 13.16 -4.95 32.28
CA SER A 161 14.53 -4.96 32.78
C SER A 161 14.73 -6.26 33.54
N SER A 162 15.46 -7.18 32.95
CA SER A 162 15.95 -8.40 33.60
C SER A 162 17.09 -8.06 34.54
#